data_6e07e9a427c2e35c041aab7e3fbf6871
#
_entry.id   6e07e9a427c2e35c041aab7e3fbf6871
#
_cell.length_a   1.000
_cell.length_b   1.000
_cell.length_c   1.000
_cell.angle_alpha   90.00
_cell.angle_beta   90.00
_cell.angle_gamma   90.00
#
_symmetry.space_group_name_H-M   'P 1'
#
loop_
_entity.id
_entity.type
_entity.pdbx_description
1 polymer ?
#
loop_
_entity_poly.entity_id
_entity_poly.type
_entity_poly.pdbx_seq_one_letter_code
_entity_poly.pdbx_strand_id
1 'polypeptide(L)'
;MERFAAIDFEIANRKRSSICSIGVAIIEDNKVIDSVYTLVRPYPNFYTRFTTAIHGITMQDTIDSPDFEEAWARIAGKLQDIPLVAHNSSFDEGCLRAAHEAYDLAYPKYQFYCTCRLSRRMYPFLVNHQLQTVAAHCGYDLTYHHHAMADAYACAHIVATMMREKGVERLCDL
;
A
#
# COMPACT_ATOMS: atom_id res chain seq x y z
N MET A 1 14.00 9.04 13.18
CA MET A 1 12.78 9.22 12.35
C MET A 1 11.80 8.10 12.70
N GLU A 2 10.50 8.42 12.73
CA GLU A 2 9.43 7.49 13.10
C GLU A 2 9.45 6.21 12.24
N ARG A 3 9.21 5.06 12.87
CA ARG A 3 8.99 3.80 12.14
C ARG A 3 7.58 3.78 11.58
N PHE A 4 7.43 3.43 10.32
CA PHE A 4 6.14 3.31 9.63
C PHE A 4 6.15 2.18 8.59
N ALA A 5 5.00 1.80 8.10
CA ALA A 5 4.89 0.86 6.98
C ALA A 5 4.16 1.51 5.80
N ALA A 6 4.73 1.39 4.62
CA ALA A 6 4.04 1.67 3.37
C ALA A 6 3.35 0.40 2.88
N ILE A 7 2.09 0.53 2.44
CA ILE A 7 1.26 -0.59 2.02
C ILE A 7 0.53 -0.27 0.72
N ASP A 8 0.35 -1.29 -0.10
CA ASP A 8 -0.43 -1.23 -1.33
C ASP A 8 -1.13 -2.56 -1.60
N PHE A 9 -2.36 -2.50 -2.12
CA PHE A 9 -3.17 -3.66 -2.46
C PHE A 9 -3.61 -3.63 -3.91
N GLU A 10 -3.56 -4.82 -4.56
CA GLU A 10 -4.28 -5.04 -5.81
C GLU A 10 -5.55 -5.87 -5.54
N ILE A 11 -6.64 -5.55 -6.28
CA ILE A 11 -7.93 -6.24 -6.14
C ILE A 11 -8.34 -6.95 -7.42
N ALA A 12 -8.87 -8.17 -7.29
CA ALA A 12 -9.27 -9.01 -8.41
C ALA A 12 -10.52 -8.49 -9.13
N ASN A 13 -11.40 -7.78 -8.42
CA ASN A 13 -12.68 -7.27 -8.94
C ASN A 13 -13.12 -6.01 -8.18
N ARG A 14 -14.33 -5.51 -8.43
CA ARG A 14 -14.86 -4.29 -7.81
C ARG A 14 -15.17 -4.40 -6.30
N LYS A 15 -15.14 -5.59 -5.74
CA LYS A 15 -15.32 -5.77 -4.30
C LYS A 15 -14.00 -5.48 -3.59
N ARG A 16 -14.00 -4.55 -2.65
CA ARG A 16 -12.77 -4.16 -1.93
C ARG A 16 -12.15 -5.32 -1.13
N SER A 17 -12.96 -6.29 -0.71
CA SER A 17 -12.47 -7.52 -0.05
C SER A 17 -11.68 -8.45 -0.97
N SER A 18 -11.75 -8.26 -2.29
CA SER A 18 -11.10 -9.14 -3.27
C SER A 18 -9.60 -8.87 -3.45
N ILE A 19 -8.89 -8.62 -2.36
CA ILE A 19 -7.43 -8.43 -2.38
C ILE A 19 -6.78 -9.66 -3.02
N CYS A 20 -5.97 -9.43 -4.06
CA CYS A 20 -5.24 -10.49 -4.77
C CYS A 20 -3.71 -10.35 -4.68
N SER A 21 -3.23 -9.21 -4.16
CA SER A 21 -1.80 -8.98 -3.92
C SER A 21 -1.64 -7.96 -2.79
N ILE A 22 -0.64 -8.18 -1.95
CA ILE A 22 -0.26 -7.32 -0.83
C ILE A 22 1.22 -6.99 -0.94
N GLY A 23 1.55 -5.71 -0.94
CA GLY A 23 2.90 -5.19 -0.80
C GLY A 23 3.03 -4.37 0.48
N VAL A 24 4.02 -4.67 1.30
CA VAL A 24 4.33 -3.94 2.53
C VAL A 24 5.82 -3.68 2.61
N ALA A 25 6.22 -2.45 2.83
CA ALA A 25 7.58 -2.06 3.16
C ALA A 25 7.60 -1.39 4.53
N ILE A 26 8.45 -1.86 5.44
CA ILE A 26 8.62 -1.29 6.78
C ILE A 26 9.89 -0.43 6.79
N ILE A 27 9.71 0.80 7.22
CA ILE A 27 10.75 1.83 7.20
C ILE A 27 11.10 2.25 8.62
N GLU A 28 12.37 2.37 8.87
CA GLU A 28 12.94 2.95 10.10
C GLU A 28 14.18 3.75 9.71
N ASP A 29 14.31 4.96 10.23
CA ASP A 29 15.44 5.85 9.94
C ASP A 29 15.72 6.02 8.43
N ASN A 30 14.66 6.22 7.64
CA ASN A 30 14.70 6.35 6.16
C ASN A 30 15.23 5.13 5.40
N LYS A 31 15.28 3.97 6.02
CA LYS A 31 15.70 2.74 5.38
C LYS A 31 14.58 1.71 5.44
N VAL A 32 14.44 0.96 4.37
CA VAL A 32 13.60 -0.24 4.41
C VAL A 32 14.33 -1.29 5.26
N ILE A 33 13.71 -1.67 6.38
CA ILE A 33 14.25 -2.67 7.30
C ILE A 33 13.61 -4.04 7.13
N ASP A 34 12.42 -4.09 6.55
CA ASP A 34 11.71 -5.34 6.26
C ASP A 34 10.70 -5.09 5.13
N SER A 35 10.33 -6.15 4.42
CA SER A 35 9.32 -6.08 3.39
C SER A 35 8.61 -7.41 3.20
N VAL A 36 7.34 -7.36 2.80
CA VAL A 36 6.54 -8.53 2.50
C VAL A 36 5.79 -8.31 1.19
N TYR A 37 5.93 -9.24 0.27
CA TYR A 37 5.08 -9.35 -0.90
C TYR A 37 4.42 -10.72 -0.92
N THR A 38 3.11 -10.75 -1.15
CA THR A 38 2.39 -12.00 -1.32
C THR A 38 1.22 -11.86 -2.28
N LEU A 39 1.02 -12.86 -3.09
CA LEU A 39 -0.23 -13.08 -3.78
C LEU A 39 -1.25 -13.63 -2.79
N VAL A 40 -2.51 -13.34 -3.03
CA VAL A 40 -3.63 -13.74 -2.17
C VAL A 40 -4.74 -14.31 -3.05
N ARG A 41 -5.30 -15.45 -2.67
CA ARG A 41 -6.52 -15.95 -3.28
C ARG A 41 -7.69 -15.06 -2.85
N PRO A 42 -8.27 -14.28 -3.78
CA PRO A 42 -9.21 -13.22 -3.41
C PRO A 42 -10.57 -13.77 -2.96
N TYR A 43 -11.29 -12.97 -2.17
CA TYR A 43 -12.68 -13.25 -1.83
C TYR A 43 -13.57 -12.02 -2.10
N PRO A 44 -14.59 -12.15 -2.98
CA PRO A 44 -14.95 -13.33 -3.78
C PRO A 44 -13.92 -13.62 -4.89
N ASN A 45 -13.72 -14.90 -5.19
CA ASN A 45 -12.68 -15.38 -6.11
C ASN A 45 -13.16 -15.35 -7.57
N PHE A 46 -13.19 -14.15 -8.16
CA PHE A 46 -13.29 -13.95 -9.61
C PHE A 46 -12.50 -12.71 -10.01
N TYR A 47 -12.07 -12.67 -11.26
CA TYR A 47 -11.29 -11.57 -11.83
C TYR A 47 -12.08 -10.84 -12.91
N THR A 48 -11.90 -9.53 -13.01
CA THR A 48 -12.43 -8.75 -14.11
C THR A 48 -11.32 -8.44 -15.13
N ARG A 49 -11.69 -8.32 -16.41
CA ARG A 49 -10.73 -7.91 -17.44
C ARG A 49 -10.11 -6.55 -17.13
N PHE A 50 -10.87 -5.66 -16.49
CA PHE A 50 -10.42 -4.32 -16.13
C PHE A 50 -9.29 -4.38 -15.10
N THR A 51 -9.48 -5.08 -13.99
CA THR A 51 -8.46 -5.18 -12.93
C THR A 51 -7.22 -5.93 -13.42
N THR A 52 -7.41 -7.06 -14.10
CA THR A 52 -6.30 -7.82 -14.70
C THR A 52 -5.50 -6.98 -15.71
N ALA A 53 -6.16 -6.12 -16.50
CA ALA A 53 -5.44 -5.24 -17.42
C ALA A 53 -4.57 -4.18 -16.71
N ILE A 54 -4.89 -3.84 -15.45
CA ILE A 54 -4.13 -2.88 -14.64
C ILE A 54 -2.88 -3.54 -14.03
N HIS A 55 -3.05 -4.63 -13.28
CA HIS A 55 -1.97 -5.23 -12.47
C HIS A 55 -1.42 -6.55 -13.04
N GLY A 56 -2.03 -7.11 -14.08
CA GLY A 56 -1.56 -8.33 -14.75
C GLY A 56 -1.86 -9.64 -14.01
N ILE A 57 -2.32 -9.60 -12.76
CA ILE A 57 -2.59 -10.80 -11.96
C ILE A 57 -3.88 -11.47 -12.44
N THR A 58 -3.83 -12.80 -12.58
CA THR A 58 -4.95 -13.63 -13.02
C THR A 58 -5.37 -14.62 -11.92
N MET A 59 -6.50 -15.28 -12.12
CA MET A 59 -6.94 -16.36 -11.23
C MET A 59 -5.91 -17.50 -11.15
N GLN A 60 -5.23 -17.79 -12.25
CA GLN A 60 -4.22 -18.86 -12.30
C GLN A 60 -3.02 -18.54 -11.41
N ASP A 61 -2.65 -17.26 -11.28
CA ASP A 61 -1.51 -16.83 -10.45
C ASP A 61 -1.80 -16.97 -8.96
N THR A 62 -3.08 -16.92 -8.56
CA THR A 62 -3.49 -16.90 -7.14
C THR A 62 -4.22 -18.16 -6.67
N ILE A 63 -4.42 -19.14 -7.54
CA ILE A 63 -5.23 -20.34 -7.21
C ILE A 63 -4.67 -21.13 -6.03
N ASP A 64 -3.35 -21.21 -5.92
CA ASP A 64 -2.62 -21.90 -4.86
C ASP A 64 -2.09 -20.96 -3.77
N SER A 65 -2.45 -19.67 -3.86
CA SER A 65 -2.03 -18.67 -2.87
C SER A 65 -2.85 -18.80 -1.57
N PRO A 66 -2.28 -18.37 -0.43
CA PRO A 66 -3.05 -18.29 0.81
C PRO A 66 -4.25 -17.35 0.60
N ASP A 67 -5.29 -17.55 1.38
CA ASP A 67 -6.36 -16.55 1.45
C ASP A 67 -5.93 -15.33 2.28
N PHE A 68 -6.84 -14.35 2.43
CA PHE A 68 -6.51 -13.11 3.14
C PHE A 68 -6.18 -13.37 4.62
N GLU A 69 -6.92 -14.24 5.30
CA GLU A 69 -6.69 -14.51 6.73
C GLU A 69 -5.30 -15.10 6.95
N GLU A 70 -4.92 -16.11 6.17
CA GLU A 70 -3.60 -16.74 6.26
C GLU A 70 -2.47 -15.78 5.89
N ALA A 71 -2.64 -14.99 4.83
CA ALA A 71 -1.65 -14.00 4.39
C ALA A 71 -1.49 -12.89 5.44
N TRP A 72 -2.61 -12.35 5.95
CA TRP A 72 -2.61 -11.26 6.90
C TRP A 72 -2.06 -11.66 8.27
N ALA A 73 -2.29 -12.88 8.72
CA ALA A 73 -1.72 -13.40 9.96
C ALA A 73 -0.19 -13.32 10.00
N ARG A 74 0.47 -13.41 8.84
CA ARG A 74 1.95 -13.29 8.72
C ARG A 74 2.43 -11.84 8.72
N ILE A 75 1.54 -10.89 8.43
CA ILE A 75 1.86 -9.47 8.23
C ILE A 75 1.47 -8.64 9.47
N ALA A 76 0.30 -8.92 10.06
CA ALA A 76 -0.33 -8.08 11.09
C ALA A 76 0.59 -7.77 12.29
N GLY A 77 1.35 -8.78 12.76
CA GLY A 77 2.28 -8.57 13.89
C GLY A 77 3.41 -7.58 13.60
N LYS A 78 3.80 -7.43 12.32
CA LYS A 78 4.82 -6.47 11.89
C LYS A 78 4.30 -5.04 11.83
N LEU A 79 2.98 -4.85 11.74
CA LEU A 79 2.29 -3.57 11.60
C LEU A 79 1.70 -3.05 12.92
N GLN A 80 1.92 -3.79 14.00
CA GLN A 80 1.39 -3.40 15.30
C GLN A 80 2.02 -2.07 15.76
N ASP A 81 1.14 -1.14 16.17
CA ASP A 81 1.51 0.17 16.74
C ASP A 81 2.37 1.08 15.84
N ILE A 82 2.45 0.80 14.55
CA ILE A 82 3.10 1.70 13.60
C ILE A 82 2.08 2.29 12.61
N PRO A 83 2.27 3.57 12.19
CA PRO A 83 1.38 4.18 11.20
C PRO A 83 1.58 3.56 9.82
N LEU A 84 0.50 3.52 9.05
CA LEU A 84 0.46 3.03 7.68
C LEU A 84 0.43 4.20 6.68
N VAL A 85 1.11 4.03 5.58
CA VAL A 85 1.19 5.00 4.49
C VAL A 85 0.75 4.32 3.20
N ALA A 86 -0.11 4.98 2.42
CA ALA A 86 -0.50 4.51 1.10
C ALA A 86 -0.75 5.69 0.16
N HIS A 87 -0.70 5.45 -1.15
CA HIS A 87 -1.03 6.46 -2.14
C HIS A 87 -2.52 6.39 -2.47
N ASN A 88 -3.30 7.44 -2.12
CA ASN A 88 -4.75 7.41 -2.09
C ASN A 88 -5.30 6.44 -1.01
N SER A 89 -4.77 6.57 0.21
CA SER A 89 -4.93 5.64 1.33
C SER A 89 -6.38 5.24 1.67
N SER A 90 -7.38 6.02 1.27
CA SER A 90 -8.80 5.66 1.46
C SER A 90 -9.22 4.41 0.66
N PHE A 91 -8.47 4.10 -0.41
CA PHE A 91 -8.67 2.86 -1.16
C PHE A 91 -8.13 1.67 -0.37
N ASP A 92 -6.87 1.74 0.05
CA ASP A 92 -6.18 0.64 0.76
C ASP A 92 -6.82 0.38 2.13
N GLU A 93 -7.10 1.42 2.89
CA GLU A 93 -7.85 1.31 4.14
C GLU A 93 -9.21 0.65 3.93
N GLY A 94 -9.92 1.04 2.87
CA GLY A 94 -11.22 0.46 2.52
C GLY A 94 -11.12 -1.01 2.11
N CYS A 95 -10.05 -1.40 1.41
CA CYS A 95 -9.78 -2.80 1.06
C CYS A 95 -9.47 -3.63 2.32
N LEU A 96 -8.62 -3.10 3.18
CA LEU A 96 -8.22 -3.77 4.42
C LEU A 96 -9.42 -3.97 5.36
N ARG A 97 -10.29 -2.95 5.53
CA ARG A 97 -11.53 -3.09 6.31
C ARG A 97 -12.47 -4.13 5.73
N ALA A 98 -12.72 -4.06 4.42
CA ALA A 98 -13.62 -4.98 3.74
C ALA A 98 -13.13 -6.43 3.80
N ALA A 99 -11.81 -6.64 3.73
CA ALA A 99 -11.23 -7.97 3.88
C ALA A 99 -11.38 -8.50 5.31
N HIS A 100 -11.09 -7.68 6.34
CA HIS A 100 -11.33 -8.07 7.74
C HIS A 100 -12.80 -8.43 7.99
N GLU A 101 -13.73 -7.64 7.49
CA GLU A 101 -15.17 -7.92 7.60
C GLU A 101 -15.56 -9.23 6.90
N ALA A 102 -15.03 -9.47 5.70
CA ALA A 102 -15.34 -10.66 4.91
C ALA A 102 -14.87 -11.97 5.57
N TYR A 103 -13.84 -11.90 6.41
CA TYR A 103 -13.27 -13.04 7.14
C TYR A 103 -13.61 -13.02 8.65
N ASP A 104 -14.55 -12.16 9.08
CA ASP A 104 -14.94 -12.01 10.49
C ASP A 104 -13.74 -11.75 11.44
N LEU A 105 -12.77 -10.99 10.95
CA LEU A 105 -11.57 -10.63 11.71
C LEU A 105 -11.75 -9.26 12.38
N ALA A 106 -11.25 -9.13 13.60
CA ALA A 106 -11.21 -7.85 14.28
C ALA A 106 -10.32 -6.86 13.50
N TYR A 107 -10.85 -5.68 13.18
CA TYR A 107 -10.09 -4.63 12.51
C TYR A 107 -9.35 -3.76 13.54
N PRO A 108 -8.00 -3.76 13.57
CA PRO A 108 -7.24 -2.86 14.43
C PRO A 108 -7.44 -1.40 13.99
N LYS A 109 -7.26 -0.46 14.92
CA LYS A 109 -7.33 0.97 14.60
C LYS A 109 -6.02 1.43 13.95
N TYR A 110 -5.80 1.03 12.70
CA TYR A 110 -4.65 1.51 11.93
C TYR A 110 -4.76 3.02 11.67
N GLN A 111 -3.66 3.73 11.84
CA GLN A 111 -3.55 5.14 11.49
C GLN A 111 -2.98 5.26 10.07
N PHE A 112 -3.78 5.74 9.11
CA PHE A 112 -3.36 5.89 7.72
C PHE A 112 -2.96 7.32 7.39
N TYR A 113 -1.84 7.45 6.68
CA TYR A 113 -1.39 8.68 6.03
C TYR A 113 -1.43 8.52 4.51
N CYS A 114 -1.78 9.60 3.80
CA CYS A 114 -1.99 9.56 2.36
C CYS A 114 -0.95 10.39 1.62
N THR A 115 -0.04 9.75 0.90
CA THR A 115 1.00 10.43 0.12
C THR A 115 0.42 11.31 -0.98
N CYS A 116 -0.72 10.95 -1.57
CA CYS A 116 -1.42 11.77 -2.55
C CYS A 116 -1.93 13.09 -1.95
N ARG A 117 -2.49 13.08 -0.74
CA ARG A 117 -2.91 14.31 -0.04
C ARG A 117 -1.72 15.15 0.42
N LEU A 118 -0.69 14.49 0.93
CA LEU A 118 0.56 15.17 1.32
C LEU A 118 1.22 15.85 0.14
N SER A 119 1.30 15.18 -1.02
CA SER A 119 1.91 15.75 -2.22
C SER A 119 1.16 16.98 -2.74
N ARG A 120 -0.18 17.00 -2.66
CA ARG A 120 -0.98 18.17 -3.03
C ARG A 120 -0.67 19.40 -2.15
N ARG A 121 -0.31 19.17 -0.90
CA ARG A 121 0.06 20.25 0.04
C ARG A 121 1.51 20.72 -0.15
N MET A 122 2.43 19.78 -0.35
CA MET A 122 3.87 20.06 -0.45
C MET A 122 4.30 20.48 -1.86
N TYR A 123 3.69 19.90 -2.88
CA TYR A 123 4.07 20.07 -4.29
C TYR A 123 2.89 20.53 -5.18
N PRO A 124 2.19 21.63 -4.83
CA PRO A 124 0.97 22.05 -5.54
C PRO A 124 1.19 22.39 -7.02
N PHE A 125 2.45 22.55 -7.43
CA PHE A 125 2.86 22.87 -8.79
C PHE A 125 2.97 21.64 -9.71
N LEU A 126 2.83 20.41 -9.19
CA LEU A 126 2.87 19.21 -10.03
C LEU A 126 1.65 19.15 -10.96
N VAL A 127 1.88 18.67 -12.19
CA VAL A 127 0.84 18.52 -13.21
C VAL A 127 -0.31 17.59 -12.78
N ASN A 128 0.00 16.62 -11.97
CA ASN A 128 -0.95 15.74 -11.27
C ASN A 128 -0.26 15.13 -10.04
N HIS A 129 -1.04 14.42 -9.22
CA HIS A 129 -0.55 13.75 -8.02
C HIS A 129 -0.73 12.24 -8.09
N GLN A 130 -0.56 11.65 -9.28
CA GLN A 130 -0.47 10.21 -9.44
C GLN A 130 0.84 9.69 -8.83
N LEU A 131 0.85 8.44 -8.39
CA LEU A 131 1.98 7.86 -7.68
C LEU A 131 3.29 8.02 -8.47
N GLN A 132 3.30 7.68 -9.77
CA GLN A 132 4.48 7.79 -10.62
C GLN A 132 4.97 9.24 -10.77
N THR A 133 4.07 10.21 -10.82
CA THR A 133 4.45 11.63 -10.94
C THR A 133 5.11 12.13 -9.66
N VAL A 134 4.53 11.78 -8.50
CA VAL A 134 5.08 12.18 -7.20
C VAL A 134 6.38 11.42 -6.92
N ALA A 135 6.46 10.13 -7.25
CA ALA A 135 7.67 9.33 -7.10
C ALA A 135 8.83 9.92 -7.93
N ALA A 136 8.59 10.22 -9.20
CA ALA A 136 9.60 10.85 -10.08
C ALA A 136 10.07 12.20 -9.54
N HIS A 137 9.16 13.05 -9.03
CA HIS A 137 9.53 14.31 -8.40
C HIS A 137 10.42 14.09 -7.16
N CYS A 138 10.16 13.08 -6.38
CA CYS A 138 10.97 12.69 -5.23
C CYS A 138 12.26 11.94 -5.60
N GLY A 139 12.59 11.79 -6.89
CA GLY A 139 13.78 11.11 -7.36
C GLY A 139 13.71 9.58 -7.34
N TYR A 140 12.52 9.00 -7.36
CA TYR A 140 12.29 7.56 -7.41
C TYR A 140 11.74 7.13 -8.78
N ASP A 141 12.42 6.18 -9.43
CA ASP A 141 11.98 5.60 -10.68
C ASP A 141 11.02 4.42 -10.43
N LEU A 142 9.72 4.66 -10.66
CA LEU A 142 8.69 3.64 -10.55
C LEU A 142 8.46 2.96 -11.90
N THR A 143 9.33 2.02 -12.27
CA THR A 143 9.25 1.30 -13.55
C THR A 143 8.07 0.32 -13.61
N TYR A 144 7.72 -0.33 -12.49
CA TYR A 144 6.68 -1.37 -12.41
C TYR A 144 5.47 -0.89 -11.62
N HIS A 145 4.79 0.14 -12.12
CA HIS A 145 3.54 0.63 -11.54
C HIS A 145 2.43 -0.43 -11.61
N HIS A 146 1.53 -0.46 -10.63
CA HIS A 146 0.52 -1.49 -10.41
C HIS A 146 1.07 -2.87 -10.05
N HIS A 147 2.22 -2.88 -9.41
CA HIS A 147 2.74 -4.02 -8.67
C HIS A 147 2.81 -3.62 -7.20
N ALA A 148 2.01 -4.27 -6.35
CA ALA A 148 1.81 -3.83 -4.95
C ALA A 148 3.12 -3.56 -4.18
N MET A 149 4.15 -4.37 -4.37
CA MET A 149 5.45 -4.14 -3.71
C MET A 149 6.17 -2.91 -4.26
N ALA A 150 6.15 -2.71 -5.58
CA ALA A 150 6.80 -1.55 -6.20
C ALA A 150 6.11 -0.24 -5.79
N ASP A 151 4.78 -0.25 -5.73
CA ASP A 151 3.96 0.90 -5.33
C ASP A 151 4.14 1.19 -3.83
N ALA A 152 4.23 0.17 -2.97
CA ALA A 152 4.58 0.34 -1.55
C ALA A 152 5.98 0.95 -1.36
N TYR A 153 6.99 0.51 -2.11
CA TYR A 153 8.33 1.12 -2.08
C TYR A 153 8.33 2.57 -2.55
N ALA A 154 7.58 2.89 -3.59
CA ALA A 154 7.42 4.27 -4.05
C ALA A 154 6.78 5.15 -2.98
N CYS A 155 5.71 4.68 -2.32
CA CYS A 155 5.08 5.38 -1.19
C CYS A 155 6.06 5.62 -0.05
N ALA A 156 6.86 4.60 0.30
CA ALA A 156 7.87 4.71 1.35
C ALA A 156 8.91 5.79 1.02
N HIS A 157 9.43 5.78 -0.22
CA HIS A 157 10.41 6.75 -0.68
C HIS A 157 9.86 8.18 -0.70
N ILE A 158 8.63 8.36 -1.17
CA ILE A 158 7.94 9.66 -1.18
C ILE A 158 7.88 10.24 0.23
N VAL A 159 7.41 9.46 1.21
CA VAL A 159 7.30 9.91 2.61
C VAL A 159 8.66 10.24 3.19
N ALA A 160 9.65 9.36 3.02
CA ALA A 160 11.00 9.60 3.52
C ALA A 160 11.61 10.90 2.94
N THR A 161 11.35 11.18 1.66
CA THR A 161 11.77 12.43 1.02
C THR A 161 11.04 13.63 1.59
N MET A 162 9.71 13.56 1.74
CA MET A 162 8.91 14.65 2.32
C MET A 162 9.33 14.98 3.77
N MET A 163 9.56 13.95 4.60
CA MET A 163 10.03 14.14 5.98
C MET A 163 11.41 14.82 6.02
N ARG A 164 12.32 14.39 5.15
CA ARG A 164 13.66 15.00 5.04
C ARG A 164 13.62 16.44 4.56
N GLU A 165 12.81 16.77 3.57
CA GLU A 165 12.65 18.13 3.05
C GLU A 165 12.06 19.09 4.08
N LYS A 166 11.11 18.61 4.89
CA LYS A 166 10.52 19.39 5.98
C LYS A 166 11.36 19.39 7.26
N GLY A 167 12.36 18.52 7.38
CA GLY A 167 13.14 18.37 8.60
C GLY A 167 12.34 17.83 9.78
N VAL A 168 11.33 16.99 9.53
CA VAL A 168 10.47 16.41 10.56
C VAL A 168 10.78 14.92 10.79
N GLU A 169 10.51 14.45 11.99
CA GLU A 169 10.77 13.07 12.38
C GLU A 169 9.51 12.22 12.51
N ARG A 170 8.33 12.84 12.49
CA ARG A 170 7.02 12.17 12.65
C ARG A 170 6.10 12.46 11.47
N LEU A 171 5.32 11.47 11.07
CA LEU A 171 4.35 11.58 9.98
C LEU A 171 3.26 12.63 10.25
N CYS A 172 2.87 12.79 11.52
CA CYS A 172 1.84 13.76 11.91
C CYS A 172 2.32 15.22 11.74
N ASP A 173 3.63 15.46 11.57
CA ASP A 173 4.20 16.79 11.39
C ASP A 173 4.34 17.16 9.89
N LEU A 174 4.05 16.21 8.98
CA LEU A 174 3.91 16.46 7.55
C LEU A 174 2.57 17.11 7.25
#